data_998b838fb5fc6cbd03986810cdfd755f
#
_entry.id   998b838fb5fc6cbd03986810cdfd755f
#
_cell.length_a   1.000
_cell.length_b   1.000
_cell.length_c   1.000
_cell.angle_alpha   90.00
_cell.angle_beta   90.00
_cell.angle_gamma   90.00
#
_symmetry.space_group_name_H-M   'P 1'
#
loop_
_entity.id
_entity.type
_entity.pdbx_description
1 polymer ?
#
loop_
_entity_poly.entity_id
_entity_poly.type
_entity_poly.pdbx_seq_one_letter_code
_entity_poly.pdbx_strand_id
1 'polypeptide(L)'
;MSVGYNLEGIQSPRVQKYIASVRDAKDALPAAVDAVAKAWPGVRDVEIPASLSEHITLSTMHGCPPAEIERIARYLLEEVGVHTWVKLNPTLLGPERLRGLLNSTFGYGIEVPDAAFGHDPKFEDALPMVKRLAETARAAGREFGVKLSNTLEVVNHRPVFPPHEKMMYMSGRALHPLT
;
A
#
# COMPACT_ATOMS: atom_id res chain seq x y z
N MET A 1 8.72 1.07 -5.00
CA MET A 1 8.94 0.60 -3.61
C MET A 1 7.67 0.72 -2.77
N SER A 2 7.65 0.17 -1.53
CA SER A 2 6.48 0.27 -0.64
C SER A 2 6.93 0.62 0.77
N VAL A 3 6.19 1.51 1.42
CA VAL A 3 6.41 1.90 2.82
C VAL A 3 5.08 1.82 3.59
N GLY A 4 5.15 1.51 4.90
CA GLY A 4 3.96 1.27 5.70
C GLY A 4 4.18 1.57 7.18
N TYR A 5 4.33 2.85 7.53
CA TYR A 5 4.48 3.35 8.88
C TYR A 5 3.61 4.59 9.07
N ASN A 6 3.47 5.08 10.31
CA ASN A 6 3.00 6.43 10.59
C ASN A 6 4.02 7.47 10.09
N LEU A 7 3.66 8.75 10.12
CA LEU A 7 4.54 9.80 9.58
C LEU A 7 5.93 9.82 10.25
N GLU A 8 6.00 9.69 11.57
CA GLU A 8 7.26 9.64 12.32
C GLU A 8 8.14 8.46 11.87
N GLY A 9 7.54 7.27 11.69
CA GLY A 9 8.24 6.09 11.20
C GLY A 9 8.76 6.26 9.78
N ILE A 10 7.97 6.89 8.90
CA ILE A 10 8.40 7.24 7.52
C ILE A 10 9.56 8.25 7.54
N GLN A 11 9.52 9.23 8.45
CA GLN A 11 10.58 10.24 8.60
C GLN A 11 11.83 9.69 9.29
N SER A 12 11.79 8.48 9.85
CA SER A 12 12.94 7.90 10.54
C SER A 12 14.15 7.77 9.62
N PRO A 13 15.39 7.94 10.15
CA PRO A 13 16.60 7.83 9.35
C PRO A 13 16.73 6.51 8.59
N ARG A 14 16.20 5.42 9.16
CA ARG A 14 16.22 4.08 8.54
C ARG A 14 15.36 4.04 7.27
N VAL A 15 14.13 4.57 7.33
CA VAL A 15 13.21 4.58 6.19
C VAL A 15 13.70 5.57 5.12
N GLN A 16 14.16 6.75 5.53
CA GLN A 16 14.73 7.74 4.60
C GLN A 16 15.97 7.20 3.88
N LYS A 17 16.86 6.52 4.59
CA LYS A 17 18.03 5.86 3.98
C LYS A 17 17.61 4.79 2.97
N TYR A 18 16.57 4.00 3.28
CA TYR A 18 16.03 3.00 2.34
C TYR A 18 15.49 3.68 1.08
N ILE A 19 14.67 4.73 1.22
CA ILE A 19 14.11 5.46 0.08
C ILE A 19 15.24 6.04 -0.79
N ALA A 20 16.21 6.70 -0.17
CA ALA A 20 17.36 7.27 -0.86
C ALA A 20 18.17 6.21 -1.61
N SER A 21 18.44 5.04 -1.00
CA SER A 21 19.20 3.97 -1.61
C SER A 21 18.51 3.30 -2.81
N VAL A 22 17.17 3.33 -2.86
CA VAL A 22 16.42 2.82 -4.02
C VAL A 22 16.35 3.86 -5.14
N ARG A 23 16.34 5.15 -4.79
CA ARG A 23 16.40 6.25 -5.77
C ARG A 23 17.79 6.41 -6.39
N ASP A 24 18.83 6.13 -5.61
CA ASP A 24 20.20 6.10 -6.08
C ASP A 24 20.94 4.89 -5.47
N ALA A 25 20.97 3.80 -6.21
CA ALA A 25 21.64 2.56 -5.83
C ALA A 25 23.09 2.47 -6.32
N LYS A 26 23.65 3.55 -6.90
CA LYS A 26 24.96 3.56 -7.55
C LYS A 26 26.05 2.89 -6.72
N ASP A 27 26.14 3.23 -5.43
CA ASP A 27 27.18 2.70 -4.55
C ASP A 27 26.92 1.25 -4.11
N ALA A 28 25.64 0.80 -4.11
CA ALA A 28 25.25 -0.53 -3.69
C ALA A 28 25.26 -1.57 -4.84
N LEU A 29 25.07 -1.12 -6.08
CA LEU A 29 24.95 -1.99 -7.24
C LEU A 29 26.16 -2.90 -7.48
N PRO A 30 27.42 -2.44 -7.40
CA PRO A 30 28.57 -3.31 -7.65
C PRO A 30 28.59 -4.54 -6.72
N ALA A 31 28.39 -4.32 -5.42
CA ALA A 31 28.37 -5.40 -4.46
C ALA A 31 27.18 -6.36 -4.64
N ALA A 32 26.01 -5.83 -5.04
CA ALA A 32 24.83 -6.63 -5.34
C ALA A 32 25.05 -7.50 -6.60
N VAL A 33 25.61 -6.92 -7.66
CA VAL A 33 25.97 -7.64 -8.89
C VAL A 33 26.97 -8.73 -8.60
N ASP A 34 28.03 -8.47 -7.81
CA ASP A 34 29.02 -9.45 -7.42
C ASP A 34 28.41 -10.61 -6.62
N ALA A 35 27.46 -10.32 -5.74
CA ALA A 35 26.75 -11.35 -4.98
C ALA A 35 25.90 -12.26 -5.89
N VAL A 36 25.16 -11.69 -6.81
CA VAL A 36 24.31 -12.43 -7.76
C VAL A 36 25.16 -13.21 -8.77
N ALA A 37 26.29 -12.66 -9.23
CA ALA A 37 27.17 -13.28 -10.20
C ALA A 37 27.75 -14.61 -9.72
N LYS A 38 27.77 -14.88 -8.40
CA LYS A 38 28.19 -16.17 -7.87
C LYS A 38 27.26 -17.32 -8.28
N ALA A 39 25.95 -17.02 -8.42
CA ALA A 39 24.94 -18.00 -8.84
C ALA A 39 24.59 -17.86 -10.34
N TRP A 40 24.68 -16.65 -10.88
CA TRP A 40 24.35 -16.33 -12.27
C TRP A 40 25.34 -15.30 -12.85
N PRO A 41 26.44 -15.74 -13.45
CA PRO A 41 27.47 -14.85 -14.01
C PRO A 41 26.94 -13.85 -15.05
N GLY A 42 25.90 -14.23 -15.82
CA GLY A 42 25.29 -13.38 -16.85
C GLY A 42 24.70 -12.05 -16.35
N VAL A 43 24.55 -11.86 -15.03
CA VAL A 43 24.12 -10.59 -14.47
C VAL A 43 25.06 -9.43 -14.82
N ARG A 44 26.33 -9.72 -15.07
CA ARG A 44 27.34 -8.70 -15.43
C ARG A 44 27.10 -8.06 -16.78
N ASP A 45 26.36 -8.75 -17.65
CA ASP A 45 26.01 -8.28 -18.99
C ASP A 45 24.66 -7.54 -19.00
N VAL A 46 24.00 -7.42 -17.83
CA VAL A 46 22.73 -6.70 -17.68
C VAL A 46 22.99 -5.25 -17.31
N GLU A 47 22.47 -4.33 -18.10
CA GLU A 47 22.46 -2.92 -17.76
C GLU A 47 21.41 -2.66 -16.66
N ILE A 48 21.88 -2.37 -15.44
CA ILE A 48 21.02 -2.08 -14.29
C ILE A 48 21.12 -0.58 -13.99
N PRO A 49 20.01 0.18 -14.11
CA PRO A 49 20.03 1.61 -13.83
C PRO A 49 20.28 1.87 -12.34
N ALA A 50 21.00 2.95 -12.02
CA ALA A 50 21.24 3.34 -10.64
C ALA A 50 19.96 3.79 -9.94
N SER A 51 19.03 4.45 -10.63
CA SER A 51 17.68 4.75 -10.11
C SER A 51 16.79 3.53 -10.32
N LEU A 52 16.55 2.77 -9.24
CA LEU A 52 15.73 1.57 -9.29
C LEU A 52 14.24 1.90 -9.24
N SER A 53 13.83 2.93 -8.50
CA SER A 53 12.45 3.40 -8.44
C SER A 53 12.35 4.79 -7.83
N GLU A 54 11.53 5.64 -8.45
CA GLU A 54 11.08 6.92 -7.90
C GLU A 54 9.61 6.88 -7.44
N HIS A 55 9.03 5.68 -7.38
CA HIS A 55 7.63 5.46 -7.05
C HIS A 55 7.48 4.78 -5.69
N ILE A 56 6.60 5.32 -4.83
CA ILE A 56 6.24 4.75 -3.54
C ILE A 56 4.77 4.36 -3.51
N THR A 57 4.48 3.14 -3.07
CA THR A 57 3.14 2.79 -2.60
C THR A 57 3.11 2.93 -1.09
N LEU A 58 2.28 3.86 -0.60
CA LEU A 58 1.98 4.00 0.81
C LEU A 58 0.95 2.94 1.20
N SER A 59 1.40 1.99 2.01
CA SER A 59 0.55 0.97 2.64
C SER A 59 0.21 1.45 4.04
N THR A 60 -0.96 2.03 4.22
CA THR A 60 -1.43 2.40 5.56
C THR A 60 -1.87 1.16 6.33
N MET A 61 -1.73 1.19 7.64
CA MET A 61 -2.32 0.16 8.50
C MET A 61 -3.84 0.29 8.50
N HIS A 62 -4.55 -0.82 8.76
CA HIS A 62 -5.97 -0.75 9.07
C HIS A 62 -6.19 0.20 10.25
N GLY A 63 -7.18 1.07 10.14
CA GLY A 63 -7.47 2.07 11.16
C GLY A 63 -6.67 3.36 11.08
N CYS A 64 -5.87 3.57 10.02
CA CYS A 64 -5.18 4.84 9.82
C CYS A 64 -6.18 5.94 9.40
N PRO A 65 -6.30 7.05 10.16
CA PRO A 65 -7.25 8.12 9.83
C PRO A 65 -6.93 8.78 8.49
N PRO A 66 -7.93 9.24 7.71
CA PRO A 66 -7.71 9.94 6.44
C PRO A 66 -6.74 11.12 6.53
N ALA A 67 -6.83 11.91 7.60
CA ALA A 67 -5.93 13.04 7.83
C ALA A 67 -4.45 12.62 7.98
N GLU A 68 -4.18 11.49 8.61
CA GLU A 68 -2.83 10.95 8.73
C GLU A 68 -2.33 10.40 7.40
N ILE A 69 -3.18 9.70 6.66
CA ILE A 69 -2.86 9.23 5.30
C ILE A 69 -2.47 10.42 4.42
N GLU A 70 -3.26 11.49 4.47
CA GLU A 70 -3.00 12.70 3.70
C GLU A 70 -1.68 13.36 4.09
N ARG A 71 -1.39 13.49 5.38
CA ARG A 71 -0.12 14.04 5.87
C ARG A 71 1.08 13.26 5.38
N ILE A 72 1.04 11.93 5.45
CA ILE A 72 2.11 11.06 4.98
C ILE A 72 2.29 11.19 3.47
N ALA A 73 1.20 11.14 2.71
CA ALA A 73 1.26 11.25 1.25
C ALA A 73 1.79 12.61 0.79
N ARG A 74 1.39 13.70 1.45
CA ARG A 74 1.93 15.04 1.19
C ARG A 74 3.42 15.12 1.47
N TYR A 75 3.87 14.59 2.60
CA TYR A 75 5.30 14.53 2.92
C TYR A 75 6.09 13.79 1.84
N LEU A 76 5.59 12.66 1.36
CA LEU A 76 6.24 11.90 0.29
C LEU A 76 6.29 12.68 -1.05
N LEU A 77 5.22 13.39 -1.39
CA LEU A 77 5.11 14.17 -2.62
C LEU A 77 5.95 15.45 -2.58
N GLU A 78 5.83 16.22 -1.49
CA GLU A 78 6.35 17.60 -1.38
C GLU A 78 7.81 17.62 -0.87
N GLU A 79 8.11 16.85 0.18
CA GLU A 79 9.43 16.91 0.85
C GLU A 79 10.38 15.82 0.36
N VAL A 80 9.93 14.56 0.27
CA VAL A 80 10.74 13.47 -0.27
C VAL A 80 10.86 13.56 -1.79
N GLY A 81 9.84 14.11 -2.44
CA GLY A 81 9.82 14.34 -3.89
C GLY A 81 9.72 13.05 -4.71
N VAL A 82 8.83 12.14 -4.34
CA VAL A 82 8.60 10.86 -5.03
C VAL A 82 7.17 10.75 -5.54
N HIS A 83 6.99 10.03 -6.65
CA HIS A 83 5.66 9.64 -7.13
C HIS A 83 4.99 8.74 -6.09
N THR A 84 3.73 9.00 -5.74
CA THR A 84 3.10 8.36 -4.59
C THR A 84 1.76 7.72 -4.94
N TRP A 85 1.58 6.46 -4.58
CA TRP A 85 0.31 5.73 -4.65
C TRP A 85 -0.16 5.42 -3.24
N VAL A 86 -1.40 5.77 -2.93
CA VAL A 86 -2.02 5.41 -1.65
C VAL A 86 -2.85 4.15 -1.84
N LYS A 87 -2.56 3.12 -1.03
CA LYS A 87 -3.34 1.89 -1.03
C LYS A 87 -4.55 2.07 -0.13
N LEU A 88 -5.75 1.92 -0.70
CA LEU A 88 -7.03 2.06 -0.02
C LEU A 88 -7.66 0.70 0.27
N ASN A 89 -8.56 0.65 1.25
CA ASN A 89 -9.19 -0.58 1.70
C ASN A 89 -10.50 -0.89 0.95
N PRO A 90 -10.88 -2.15 0.78
CA PRO A 90 -12.16 -2.53 0.16
C PRO A 90 -13.39 -2.04 0.93
N THR A 91 -13.22 -1.76 2.23
CA THR A 91 -14.25 -1.19 3.14
C THR A 91 -14.82 0.15 2.68
N LEU A 92 -14.15 0.85 1.74
CA LEU A 92 -14.69 2.06 1.08
C LEU A 92 -16.05 1.85 0.42
N LEU A 93 -16.40 0.62 0.04
CA LEU A 93 -17.71 0.30 -0.53
C LEU A 93 -18.86 0.42 0.48
N GLY A 94 -18.54 0.48 1.77
CA GLY A 94 -19.50 0.42 2.85
C GLY A 94 -19.99 -1.00 3.15
N PRO A 95 -20.57 -1.23 4.35
CA PRO A 95 -20.89 -2.57 4.82
C PRO A 95 -21.91 -3.30 3.97
N GLU A 96 -22.99 -2.63 3.58
CA GLU A 96 -24.10 -3.25 2.84
C GLU A 96 -23.63 -3.71 1.45
N ARG A 97 -22.99 -2.81 0.69
CA ARG A 97 -22.54 -3.10 -0.66
C ARG A 97 -21.43 -4.14 -0.68
N LEU A 98 -20.44 -4.02 0.23
CA LEU A 98 -19.34 -4.97 0.31
C LEU A 98 -19.85 -6.38 0.62
N ARG A 99 -20.64 -6.52 1.69
CA ARG A 99 -21.19 -7.81 2.11
C ARG A 99 -22.14 -8.39 1.06
N GLY A 100 -22.97 -7.55 0.44
CA GLY A 100 -23.87 -7.96 -0.65
C GLY A 100 -23.10 -8.52 -1.85
N LEU A 101 -22.05 -7.86 -2.30
CA LEU A 101 -21.20 -8.37 -3.38
C LEU A 101 -20.55 -9.70 -3.00
N LEU A 102 -19.87 -9.76 -1.86
CA LEU A 102 -19.12 -10.96 -1.47
C LEU A 102 -20.02 -12.16 -1.20
N ASN A 103 -21.13 -11.98 -0.50
CA ASN A 103 -21.96 -13.10 -0.06
C ASN A 103 -23.15 -13.38 -0.97
N SER A 104 -23.90 -12.34 -1.39
CA SER A 104 -25.08 -12.53 -2.22
C SER A 104 -24.75 -12.73 -3.69
N THR A 105 -23.78 -11.96 -4.22
CA THR A 105 -23.43 -12.03 -5.64
C THR A 105 -22.41 -13.13 -5.92
N PHE A 106 -21.35 -13.23 -5.12
CA PHE A 106 -20.26 -14.19 -5.36
C PHE A 106 -20.34 -15.46 -4.51
N GLY A 107 -21.21 -15.50 -3.51
CA GLY A 107 -21.42 -16.70 -2.71
C GLY A 107 -20.24 -17.12 -1.83
N TYR A 108 -19.36 -16.18 -1.45
CA TYR A 108 -18.16 -16.52 -0.68
C TYR A 108 -18.48 -16.96 0.76
N GLY A 109 -19.61 -16.54 1.33
CA GLY A 109 -20.04 -16.91 2.66
C GLY A 109 -19.00 -16.50 3.72
N ILE A 110 -18.52 -15.27 3.66
CA ILE A 110 -17.52 -14.70 4.58
C ILE A 110 -18.15 -13.66 5.49
N GLU A 111 -17.62 -13.56 6.68
CA GLU A 111 -18.05 -12.59 7.67
C GLU A 111 -17.04 -11.44 7.76
N VAL A 112 -17.48 -10.21 7.41
CA VAL A 112 -16.71 -8.98 7.56
C VAL A 112 -17.24 -8.25 8.78
N PRO A 113 -16.45 -8.08 9.86
CA PRO A 113 -16.92 -7.46 11.10
C PRO A 113 -17.21 -5.98 10.92
N ASP A 114 -18.17 -5.45 11.68
CA ASP A 114 -18.51 -4.01 11.65
C ASP A 114 -17.32 -3.12 12.03
N ALA A 115 -16.45 -3.60 12.91
CA ALA A 115 -15.24 -2.90 13.31
C ALA A 115 -14.33 -2.54 12.14
N ALA A 116 -14.24 -3.39 11.10
CA ALA A 116 -13.45 -3.12 9.91
C ALA A 116 -13.90 -1.84 9.18
N PHE A 117 -15.20 -1.54 9.21
CA PHE A 117 -15.75 -0.32 8.58
C PHE A 117 -15.64 0.92 9.48
N GLY A 118 -15.51 0.71 10.79
CA GLY A 118 -15.39 1.81 11.76
C GLY A 118 -13.99 2.41 11.82
N HIS A 119 -12.98 1.63 11.50
CA HIS A 119 -11.57 2.03 11.60
C HIS A 119 -11.02 2.59 10.29
N ASP A 120 -11.47 2.07 9.17
CA ASP A 120 -10.96 2.46 7.84
C ASP A 120 -11.61 3.76 7.33
N PRO A 121 -10.92 4.49 6.43
CA PRO A 121 -11.51 5.66 5.77
C PRO A 121 -12.81 5.32 5.07
N LYS A 122 -13.81 6.18 5.22
CA LYS A 122 -15.07 6.09 4.48
C LYS A 122 -14.92 6.74 3.10
N PHE A 123 -15.80 6.39 2.17
CA PHE A 123 -15.74 6.92 0.80
C PHE A 123 -15.88 8.45 0.76
N GLU A 124 -16.77 9.01 1.58
CA GLU A 124 -16.98 10.45 1.69
C GLU A 124 -15.74 11.21 2.18
N ASP A 125 -14.86 10.59 2.96
CA ASP A 125 -13.60 11.18 3.44
C ASP A 125 -12.46 10.92 2.44
N ALA A 126 -12.42 9.74 1.85
CA ALA A 126 -11.35 9.33 0.94
C ALA A 126 -11.38 10.11 -0.37
N LEU A 127 -12.56 10.37 -0.95
CA LEU A 127 -12.67 11.05 -2.23
C LEU A 127 -12.15 12.50 -2.20
N PRO A 128 -12.50 13.36 -1.21
CA PRO A 128 -11.89 14.67 -1.07
C PRO A 128 -10.39 14.63 -0.83
N MET A 129 -9.91 13.68 0.00
CA MET A 129 -8.49 13.48 0.24
C MET A 129 -7.73 13.17 -1.05
N VAL A 130 -8.23 12.23 -1.86
CA VAL A 130 -7.64 11.86 -3.15
C VAL A 130 -7.56 13.05 -4.09
N LYS A 131 -8.60 13.90 -4.15
CA LYS A 131 -8.60 15.12 -4.97
C LYS A 131 -7.51 16.10 -4.53
N ARG A 132 -7.40 16.38 -3.22
CA ARG A 132 -6.36 17.27 -2.68
C ARG A 132 -4.95 16.73 -2.94
N LEU A 133 -4.75 15.42 -2.77
CA LEU A 133 -3.45 14.79 -3.05
C LEU A 133 -3.09 14.83 -4.53
N ALA A 134 -4.05 14.70 -5.44
CA ALA A 134 -3.82 14.84 -6.87
C ALA A 134 -3.40 16.28 -7.24
N GLU A 135 -3.99 17.29 -6.59
CA GLU A 135 -3.60 18.69 -6.75
C GLU A 135 -2.19 18.96 -6.19
N THR A 136 -1.91 18.44 -4.99
CA THR A 136 -0.58 18.51 -4.36
C THR A 136 0.50 17.90 -5.26
N ALA A 137 0.26 16.72 -5.78
CA ALA A 137 1.20 16.03 -6.67
C ALA A 137 1.46 16.84 -7.93
N ARG A 138 0.41 17.39 -8.55
CA ARG A 138 0.55 18.25 -9.74
C ARG A 138 1.40 19.50 -9.44
N ALA A 139 1.16 20.14 -8.30
CA ALA A 139 1.93 21.30 -7.87
C ALA A 139 3.41 20.96 -7.60
N ALA A 140 3.67 19.76 -7.07
CA ALA A 140 5.02 19.26 -6.82
C ALA A 140 5.72 18.66 -8.06
N GLY A 141 5.06 18.63 -9.23
CA GLY A 141 5.59 17.97 -10.43
C GLY A 141 5.76 16.46 -10.26
N ARG A 142 4.84 15.82 -9.50
CA ARG A 142 4.85 14.38 -9.22
C ARG A 142 3.55 13.73 -9.67
N GLU A 143 3.58 12.42 -9.79
CA GLU A 143 2.40 11.61 -10.05
C GLU A 143 1.78 11.14 -8.73
N PHE A 144 0.46 11.09 -8.73
CA PHE A 144 -0.32 10.52 -7.64
C PHE A 144 -1.34 9.53 -8.17
N GLY A 145 -1.52 8.44 -7.46
CA GLY A 145 -2.52 7.44 -7.78
C GLY A 145 -3.07 6.73 -6.56
N VAL A 146 -4.08 5.91 -6.79
CA VAL A 146 -4.62 5.01 -5.77
C VAL A 146 -4.39 3.57 -6.18
N LYS A 147 -4.06 2.73 -5.19
CA LYS A 147 -3.99 1.28 -5.38
C LYS A 147 -5.23 0.65 -4.75
N LEU A 148 -6.05 0.04 -5.58
CA LEU A 148 -7.22 -0.73 -5.17
C LEU A 148 -6.90 -2.22 -5.29
N SER A 149 -6.91 -2.95 -4.22
CA SER A 149 -7.14 -2.50 -2.86
C SER A 149 -6.12 -3.13 -1.90
N ASN A 150 -6.21 -2.74 -0.62
CA ASN A 150 -5.56 -3.47 0.46
C ASN A 150 -6.27 -4.82 0.70
N THR A 151 -5.77 -5.62 1.64
CA THR A 151 -6.45 -6.83 2.13
C THR A 151 -7.76 -6.46 2.82
N LEU A 152 -8.68 -7.41 2.87
CA LEU A 152 -9.94 -7.31 3.63
C LEU A 152 -9.85 -8.14 4.88
N GLU A 153 -10.07 -7.52 6.04
CA GLU A 153 -10.17 -8.21 7.30
C GLU A 153 -11.51 -8.96 7.39
N VAL A 154 -11.44 -10.27 7.69
CA VAL A 154 -12.61 -11.15 7.79
C VAL A 154 -12.49 -12.06 9.00
N VAL A 155 -13.61 -12.51 9.54
CA VAL A 155 -13.64 -13.43 10.68
C VAL A 155 -13.17 -14.82 10.24
N ASN A 156 -12.31 -15.46 11.02
CA ASN A 156 -11.92 -16.85 10.85
C ASN A 156 -13.00 -17.79 11.38
N HIS A 157 -14.21 -17.74 10.80
CA HIS A 157 -15.35 -18.57 11.23
C HIS A 157 -15.30 -20.00 10.64
N ARG A 158 -14.56 -20.20 9.55
CA ARG A 158 -14.20 -21.51 9.04
C ARG A 158 -12.77 -21.80 9.51
N PRO A 159 -12.42 -23.02 9.91
CA PRO A 159 -11.11 -23.32 10.48
C PRO A 159 -10.01 -23.33 9.41
N VAL A 160 -9.77 -22.18 8.79
CA VAL A 160 -8.67 -21.95 7.86
C VAL A 160 -7.35 -21.79 8.62
N PHE A 161 -7.40 -21.05 9.74
CA PHE A 161 -6.30 -20.89 10.68
C PHE A 161 -6.66 -21.51 12.04
N PRO A 162 -5.66 -21.73 12.92
CA PRO A 162 -5.90 -22.25 14.26
C PRO A 162 -6.96 -21.44 15.00
N PRO A 163 -7.75 -22.04 15.90
CA PRO A 163 -8.91 -21.39 16.57
C PRO A 163 -8.57 -20.15 17.42
N HIS A 164 -7.31 -19.97 17.81
CA HIS A 164 -6.87 -18.77 18.52
C HIS A 164 -6.75 -17.55 17.59
N GLU A 165 -6.61 -17.76 16.30
CA GLU A 165 -6.64 -16.69 15.29
C GLU A 165 -8.09 -16.35 14.99
N LYS A 166 -8.56 -15.22 15.55
CA LYS A 166 -9.96 -14.80 15.39
C LYS A 166 -10.23 -14.16 14.03
N MET A 167 -9.22 -13.52 13.48
CA MET A 167 -9.29 -12.75 12.24
C MET A 167 -8.31 -13.29 11.21
N MET A 168 -8.65 -13.12 9.94
CA MET A 168 -7.76 -13.39 8.83
C MET A 168 -7.91 -12.30 7.76
N TYR A 169 -6.99 -12.25 6.81
CA TYR A 169 -6.97 -11.23 5.77
C TYR A 169 -7.16 -11.87 4.40
N MET A 170 -8.26 -11.54 3.73
CA MET A 170 -8.52 -11.96 2.37
C MET A 170 -7.77 -11.05 1.39
N SER A 171 -7.16 -11.65 0.36
CA SER A 171 -6.38 -10.92 -0.64
C SER A 171 -6.43 -11.58 -2.02
N GLY A 172 -5.79 -10.96 -2.99
CA GLY A 172 -5.60 -11.53 -4.33
C GLY A 172 -6.89 -11.59 -5.15
N ARG A 173 -7.02 -12.66 -5.95
CA ARG A 173 -8.10 -12.78 -6.96
C ARG A 173 -9.50 -12.68 -6.39
N ALA A 174 -9.71 -13.07 -5.15
CA ALA A 174 -10.99 -12.98 -4.47
C ALA A 174 -11.48 -11.53 -4.29
N LEU A 175 -10.58 -10.54 -4.28
CA LEU A 175 -10.91 -9.13 -4.16
C LEU A 175 -11.06 -8.41 -5.50
N HIS A 176 -10.67 -9.00 -6.63
CA HIS A 176 -10.76 -8.34 -7.95
C HIS A 176 -12.16 -7.77 -8.26
N PRO A 177 -13.26 -8.45 -7.90
CA PRO A 177 -14.59 -7.91 -8.16
C PRO A 177 -14.94 -6.65 -7.35
N LEU A 178 -14.13 -6.29 -6.35
CA LEU A 178 -14.34 -5.13 -5.47
C LEU A 178 -13.50 -3.90 -5.88
N THR A 179 -12.62 -4.04 -6.91
CA THR A 179 -11.62 -3.02 -7.25
C THR A 179 -11.83 -2.34 -8.61
#